data_975ce5dd8a8ead91b31442cdf19b8454
#
_entry.id   975ce5dd8a8ead91b31442cdf19b8454
#
_cell.length_a   1.000
_cell.length_b   1.000
_cell.length_c   1.000
_cell.angle_alpha   90.00
_cell.angle_beta   90.00
_cell.angle_gamma   90.00
#
_symmetry.space_group_name_H-M   'P 1'
#
loop_
_entity.id
_entity.type
_entity.pdbx_description
1 polymer ?
#
loop_
_entity_poly.entity_id
_entity_poly.type
_entity_poly.pdbx_seq_one_letter_code
_entity_poly.pdbx_strand_id
1 'polypeptide(L)'
;MNDQNEQLLDVAIKGKVSGGLTESGIKIQETDIKLFLRDDTLWDECIPFDFNNPPIDPEKISMEMVTFMRNNGGVGLAANQLGYNFRMFVTEGEPAFAVFNPTITFASPNAILLDEGCLSFPQLLLKINRPASIRVRFQDPFGNWVIKQFAGMSARVFQHEYDHLNGVDFTDKVSKIKL
;
A
#
# COMPACT_ATOMS: atom_id res chain seq x y z
N MET A 1 9.26 11.27 28.62
CA MET A 1 8.13 11.12 27.68
C MET A 1 7.45 9.82 28.02
N ASN A 2 6.12 9.85 28.20
CA ASN A 2 5.42 8.87 29.03
C ASN A 2 5.11 7.56 28.31
N ASP A 3 5.39 6.43 28.98
CA ASP A 3 4.97 5.05 28.63
C ASP A 3 3.47 4.88 28.28
N GLN A 4 2.64 5.82 28.67
CA GLN A 4 1.21 5.78 28.38
C GLN A 4 0.87 6.17 26.94
N ASN A 5 1.73 6.92 26.25
CA ASN A 5 1.50 7.26 24.84
C ASN A 5 1.88 6.12 23.90
N GLU A 6 2.88 5.31 24.24
CA GLU A 6 3.24 4.11 23.45
C GLU A 6 2.13 3.05 23.55
N GLN A 7 1.53 2.86 24.72
CA GLN A 7 0.44 1.90 24.89
C GLN A 7 -0.87 2.31 24.16
N LEU A 8 -1.13 3.61 24.02
CA LEU A 8 -2.29 4.10 23.27
C LEU A 8 -2.10 4.00 21.76
N LEU A 9 -0.86 4.14 21.25
CA LEU A 9 -0.54 3.90 19.84
C LEU A 9 -0.67 2.41 19.47
N ASP A 10 -0.21 1.51 20.32
CA ASP A 10 -0.28 0.05 20.10
C ASP A 10 -1.73 -0.46 20.05
N VAL A 11 -2.66 0.19 20.76
CA VAL A 11 -4.09 -0.17 20.74
C VAL A 11 -4.80 0.33 19.48
N ALA A 12 -4.35 1.46 18.91
CA ALA A 12 -4.95 2.02 17.70
C ALA A 12 -4.53 1.30 16.42
N ILE A 13 -3.40 0.61 16.44
CA ILE A 13 -2.78 -0.04 15.27
C ILE A 13 -3.10 -1.54 15.18
N LYS A 14 -3.50 -2.16 16.30
CA LYS A 14 -3.99 -3.54 16.30
C LYS A 14 -5.46 -3.55 15.82
N GLY A 15 -5.64 -3.53 14.51
CA GLY A 15 -6.92 -3.83 13.90
C GLY A 15 -7.39 -5.21 14.37
N LYS A 16 -8.26 -5.28 15.39
CA LYS A 16 -8.96 -6.51 15.70
C LYS A 16 -9.85 -6.85 14.53
N VAL A 17 -9.40 -7.76 13.69
CA VAL A 17 -10.30 -8.50 12.81
C VAL A 17 -11.14 -9.38 13.71
N SER A 18 -12.28 -8.85 14.19
CA SER A 18 -13.28 -9.69 14.83
C SER A 18 -13.74 -10.72 13.81
N GLY A 19 -13.47 -12.00 14.08
CA GLY A 19 -13.80 -13.10 13.18
C GLY A 19 -15.27 -13.07 12.76
N GLY A 20 -15.53 -12.51 11.57
CA GLY A 20 -16.81 -12.61 10.88
C GLY A 20 -16.86 -13.95 10.16
N LEU A 21 -17.96 -14.67 10.32
CA LEU A 21 -18.29 -15.83 9.50
C LEU A 21 -18.59 -15.29 8.07
N THR A 22 -17.83 -15.73 7.07
CA THR A 22 -18.28 -15.62 5.69
C THR A 22 -19.42 -16.60 5.46
N GLU A 23 -20.30 -16.40 4.49
CA GLU A 23 -21.41 -17.29 4.15
C GLU A 23 -20.95 -18.74 3.85
N SER A 24 -19.66 -18.98 3.67
CA SER A 24 -19.03 -20.30 3.46
C SER A 24 -18.51 -20.96 4.74
N GLY A 25 -18.64 -20.36 5.91
CA GLY A 25 -18.23 -20.95 7.19
C GLY A 25 -16.72 -21.06 7.41
N ILE A 26 -15.90 -20.39 6.61
CA ILE A 26 -14.45 -20.38 6.77
C ILE A 26 -14.08 -19.42 7.91
N LYS A 27 -13.53 -19.95 9.01
CA LYS A 27 -12.87 -19.15 10.03
C LYS A 27 -11.61 -18.54 9.43
N ILE A 28 -11.64 -17.23 9.21
CA ILE A 28 -10.39 -16.47 8.94
C ILE A 28 -9.59 -16.49 10.24
N GLN A 29 -8.43 -17.15 10.24
CA GLN A 29 -7.50 -17.06 11.36
C GLN A 29 -7.06 -15.60 11.51
N GLU A 30 -7.01 -15.10 12.74
CA GLU A 30 -6.38 -13.80 13.04
C GLU A 30 -4.95 -13.84 12.49
N THR A 31 -4.69 -13.08 11.43
CA THR A 31 -3.33 -12.87 10.95
C THR A 31 -2.73 -11.74 11.77
N ASP A 32 -1.58 -11.99 12.39
CA ASP A 32 -0.80 -10.98 13.13
C ASP A 32 -0.12 -9.98 12.14
N ILE A 33 -0.89 -9.43 11.21
CA ILE A 33 -0.42 -8.41 10.28
C ILE A 33 -0.27 -7.10 11.05
N LYS A 34 0.96 -6.60 11.12
CA LYS A 34 1.31 -5.34 11.78
C LYS A 34 1.71 -4.30 10.75
N LEU A 35 1.15 -3.10 10.86
CA LEU A 35 1.60 -1.94 10.10
C LEU A 35 2.92 -1.41 10.67
N PHE A 36 3.91 -1.20 9.81
CA PHE A 36 5.16 -0.55 10.19
C PHE A 36 5.07 0.95 9.98
N LEU A 37 5.47 1.70 11.02
CA LEU A 37 5.65 3.14 10.94
C LEU A 37 7.07 3.46 10.42
N ARG A 38 7.31 4.70 9.97
CA ARG A 38 8.57 5.10 9.32
C ARG A 38 9.86 4.86 10.10
N ASP A 39 9.82 4.84 11.41
CA ASP A 39 11.03 4.63 12.25
C ASP A 39 11.55 3.20 12.19
N ASP A 40 10.79 2.29 11.60
CA ASP A 40 11.18 0.91 11.36
C ASP A 40 11.98 0.85 10.04
N THR A 41 13.13 0.19 10.01
CA THR A 41 14.16 0.19 8.94
C THR A 41 13.77 -0.52 7.63
N LEU A 42 12.49 -0.62 7.28
CA LEU A 42 11.97 -1.49 6.21
C LEU A 42 11.59 -0.75 4.91
N TRP A 43 12.18 0.41 4.67
CA TRP A 43 11.88 1.23 3.48
C TRP A 43 12.91 1.07 2.35
N ASP A 44 13.49 -0.12 2.24
CA ASP A 44 14.33 -0.47 1.11
C ASP A 44 13.50 -0.78 -0.14
N GLU A 45 14.13 -0.71 -1.31
CA GLU A 45 13.51 -1.11 -2.56
C GLU A 45 13.09 -2.58 -2.49
N CYS A 46 11.81 -2.86 -2.77
CA CYS A 46 11.27 -4.21 -2.76
C CYS A 46 11.77 -5.04 -3.94
N ILE A 47 12.06 -6.32 -3.69
CA ILE A 47 12.43 -7.28 -4.74
C ILE A 47 11.21 -7.75 -5.53
N PRO A 48 11.35 -8.16 -6.80
CA PRO A 48 10.25 -8.71 -7.57
C PRO A 48 9.60 -9.92 -6.89
N PHE A 49 8.26 -10.01 -6.96
CA PHE A 49 7.53 -11.20 -6.53
C PHE A 49 7.71 -12.32 -7.56
N ASP A 50 8.20 -13.46 -7.12
CA ASP A 50 8.43 -14.62 -8.00
C ASP A 50 7.21 -15.54 -8.02
N PHE A 51 6.44 -15.50 -9.10
CA PHE A 51 5.27 -16.37 -9.30
C PHE A 51 5.63 -17.84 -9.57
N ASN A 52 6.88 -18.16 -9.95
CA ASN A 52 7.31 -19.55 -10.13
C ASN A 52 7.66 -20.21 -8.80
N ASN A 53 8.09 -19.43 -7.81
CA ASN A 53 8.37 -19.88 -6.45
C ASN A 53 7.86 -18.83 -5.46
N PRO A 54 6.53 -18.70 -5.30
CA PRO A 54 5.94 -17.61 -4.52
C PRO A 54 6.30 -17.76 -3.03
N PRO A 55 6.80 -16.68 -2.38
CA PRO A 55 7.13 -16.69 -0.96
C PRO A 55 5.88 -16.82 -0.08
N ILE A 56 4.73 -16.49 -0.62
CA ILE A 56 3.41 -16.59 0.01
C ILE A 56 2.37 -16.76 -1.11
N ASP A 57 1.22 -17.36 -0.79
CA ASP A 57 0.10 -17.48 -1.71
C ASP A 57 -0.39 -16.09 -2.15
N PRO A 58 -0.31 -15.75 -3.46
CA PRO A 58 -0.61 -14.40 -3.95
C PRO A 58 -2.09 -14.03 -3.84
N GLU A 59 -3.02 -14.97 -3.97
CA GLU A 59 -4.44 -14.70 -3.81
C GLU A 59 -4.77 -14.45 -2.33
N LYS A 60 -4.22 -15.28 -1.44
CA LYS A 60 -4.42 -15.16 0.00
C LYS A 60 -3.90 -13.82 0.52
N ILE A 61 -2.63 -13.46 0.22
CA ILE A 61 -2.06 -12.20 0.69
C ILE A 61 -2.80 -11.00 0.11
N SER A 62 -3.30 -11.07 -1.13
CA SER A 62 -4.11 -10.01 -1.73
C SER A 62 -5.38 -9.74 -0.94
N MET A 63 -6.11 -10.78 -0.56
CA MET A 63 -7.34 -10.66 0.23
C MET A 63 -7.06 -10.12 1.65
N GLU A 64 -6.01 -10.61 2.29
CA GLU A 64 -5.60 -10.18 3.63
C GLU A 64 -5.21 -8.70 3.63
N MET A 65 -4.41 -8.26 2.65
CA MET A 65 -4.01 -6.86 2.51
C MET A 65 -5.18 -5.93 2.20
N VAL A 66 -6.12 -6.32 1.33
CA VAL A 66 -7.34 -5.54 1.07
C VAL A 66 -8.17 -5.40 2.34
N THR A 67 -8.33 -6.49 3.10
CA THR A 67 -9.07 -6.47 4.35
C THR A 67 -8.40 -5.55 5.37
N PHE A 68 -7.08 -5.66 5.54
CA PHE A 68 -6.31 -4.80 6.43
C PHE A 68 -6.40 -3.33 6.03
N MET A 69 -6.20 -3.01 4.75
CA MET A 69 -6.31 -1.67 4.18
C MET A 69 -7.65 -1.02 4.55
N ARG A 70 -8.76 -1.73 4.28
CA ARG A 70 -10.12 -1.23 4.55
C ARG A 70 -10.40 -1.04 6.04
N ASN A 71 -9.98 -1.98 6.88
CA ASN A 71 -10.16 -1.91 8.32
C ASN A 71 -9.41 -0.71 8.95
N ASN A 72 -8.36 -0.23 8.29
CA ASN A 72 -7.59 0.94 8.72
C ASN A 72 -7.96 2.23 7.96
N GLY A 73 -9.02 2.22 7.14
CA GLY A 73 -9.49 3.39 6.42
C GLY A 73 -8.57 3.84 5.28
N GLY A 74 -7.69 2.94 4.79
CA GLY A 74 -6.79 3.20 3.68
C GLY A 74 -7.47 3.03 2.32
N VAL A 75 -6.90 3.63 1.30
CA VAL A 75 -7.29 3.50 -0.12
C VAL A 75 -6.22 2.82 -0.97
N GLY A 76 -5.04 2.61 -0.37
CA GLY A 76 -3.91 1.86 -0.89
C GLY A 76 -3.07 1.32 0.27
N LEU A 77 -2.30 0.26 0.03
CA LEU A 77 -1.41 -0.35 1.01
C LEU A 77 -0.34 -1.18 0.30
N ALA A 78 0.91 -0.84 0.50
CA ALA A 78 2.05 -1.56 -0.04
C ALA A 78 2.54 -2.67 0.90
N ALA A 79 3.10 -3.74 0.33
CA ALA A 79 3.55 -4.92 1.07
C ALA A 79 4.64 -4.59 2.09
N ASN A 80 5.56 -3.68 1.78
CA ASN A 80 6.63 -3.28 2.71
C ASN A 80 6.10 -2.51 3.92
N GLN A 81 4.93 -1.88 3.86
CA GLN A 81 4.27 -1.30 5.04
C GLN A 81 3.85 -2.38 6.05
N LEU A 82 3.77 -3.64 5.63
CA LEU A 82 3.46 -4.80 6.46
C LEU A 82 4.68 -5.71 6.71
N GLY A 83 5.89 -5.24 6.34
CA GLY A 83 7.14 -5.98 6.54
C GLY A 83 7.46 -7.03 5.47
N TYR A 84 6.71 -7.07 4.37
CA TYR A 84 7.00 -7.96 3.26
C TYR A 84 7.92 -7.28 2.24
N ASN A 85 9.07 -7.84 1.94
CA ASN A 85 10.02 -7.28 1.00
C ASN A 85 9.83 -7.82 -0.43
N PHE A 86 8.62 -7.64 -1.00
CA PHE A 86 8.37 -7.94 -2.42
C PHE A 86 7.44 -6.89 -3.06
N ARG A 87 7.58 -6.74 -4.38
CA ARG A 87 6.88 -5.70 -5.15
C ARG A 87 5.41 -6.03 -5.32
N MET A 88 4.61 -5.64 -4.33
CA MET A 88 3.15 -5.79 -4.33
C MET A 88 2.50 -4.65 -3.54
N PHE A 89 1.33 -4.23 -4.00
CA PHE A 89 0.39 -3.41 -3.22
C PHE A 89 -1.05 -3.74 -3.56
N VAL A 90 -1.97 -3.29 -2.73
CA VAL A 90 -3.41 -3.31 -3.00
C VAL A 90 -3.95 -1.90 -3.07
N THR A 91 -5.06 -1.71 -3.80
CA THR A 91 -5.73 -0.42 -3.93
C THR A 91 -7.23 -0.60 -4.01
N GLU A 92 -7.96 0.43 -3.54
CA GLU A 92 -9.40 0.48 -3.75
C GLU A 92 -9.74 0.59 -5.23
N GLY A 93 -10.91 0.07 -5.58
CA GLY A 93 -11.52 0.03 -6.90
C GLY A 93 -12.85 -0.71 -6.82
N GLU A 94 -13.48 -0.97 -7.94
CA GLU A 94 -14.71 -1.76 -8.03
C GLU A 94 -14.49 -2.98 -8.94
N PRO A 95 -14.07 -4.12 -8.38
CA PRO A 95 -13.65 -4.37 -6.99
C PRO A 95 -12.25 -3.82 -6.67
N ALA A 96 -11.87 -3.79 -5.37
CA ALA A 96 -10.48 -3.59 -4.96
C ALA A 96 -9.58 -4.67 -5.57
N PHE A 97 -8.34 -4.33 -5.90
CA PHE A 97 -7.46 -5.24 -6.61
C PHE A 97 -6.01 -5.16 -6.13
N ALA A 98 -5.29 -6.24 -6.35
CA ALA A 98 -3.87 -6.35 -6.07
C ALA A 98 -3.02 -6.13 -7.34
N VAL A 99 -1.85 -5.58 -7.13
CA VAL A 99 -0.87 -5.22 -8.16
C VAL A 99 0.46 -5.84 -7.79
N PHE A 100 0.97 -6.74 -8.62
CA PHE A 100 2.28 -7.35 -8.45
C PHE A 100 3.24 -6.86 -9.53
N ASN A 101 4.51 -6.68 -9.17
CA ASN A 101 5.59 -6.30 -10.09
C ASN A 101 5.24 -5.12 -11.01
N PRO A 102 4.70 -4.01 -10.45
CA PRO A 102 4.26 -2.88 -11.28
C PRO A 102 5.43 -2.16 -11.94
N THR A 103 5.11 -1.59 -13.11
CA THR A 103 5.96 -0.63 -13.83
C THR A 103 5.08 0.47 -14.39
N ILE A 104 5.43 1.73 -14.14
CA ILE A 104 4.81 2.88 -14.80
C ILE A 104 5.50 3.06 -16.15
N THR A 105 4.77 2.81 -17.24
CA THR A 105 5.29 2.89 -18.61
C THR A 105 5.11 4.25 -19.26
N PHE A 106 4.22 5.07 -18.71
CA PHE A 106 3.98 6.46 -19.13
C PHE A 106 3.39 7.25 -17.97
N ALA A 107 3.80 8.51 -17.84
CA ALA A 107 3.19 9.48 -16.94
C ALA A 107 2.90 10.78 -17.71
N SER A 108 1.72 11.35 -17.50
CA SER A 108 1.34 12.60 -18.17
C SER A 108 2.24 13.75 -17.74
N PRO A 109 2.55 14.70 -18.64
CA PRO A 109 3.31 15.91 -18.28
C PRO A 109 2.51 16.84 -17.36
N ASN A 110 1.18 16.77 -17.42
CA ASN A 110 0.31 17.53 -16.52
C ASN A 110 0.32 16.89 -15.14
N ALA A 111 0.62 17.70 -14.13
CA ALA A 111 0.63 17.25 -12.75
C ALA A 111 -0.42 18.04 -11.93
N ILE A 112 -0.94 17.41 -10.90
CA ILE A 112 -1.97 17.95 -9.99
C ILE A 112 -1.44 17.93 -8.57
N LEU A 113 -1.55 19.07 -7.88
CA LEU A 113 -1.20 19.23 -6.48
C LEU A 113 -2.41 18.91 -5.60
N LEU A 114 -2.34 17.85 -4.79
CA LEU A 114 -3.40 17.47 -3.84
C LEU A 114 -2.79 17.01 -2.52
N ASP A 115 -3.62 17.02 -1.47
CA ASP A 115 -3.24 16.47 -0.17
C ASP A 115 -3.14 14.94 -0.27
N GLU A 116 -2.08 14.38 0.31
CA GLU A 116 -1.85 12.95 0.50
C GLU A 116 -1.59 12.65 1.97
N GLY A 117 -2.13 11.52 2.43
CA GLY A 117 -1.78 10.90 3.69
C GLY A 117 -1.28 9.48 3.46
N CYS A 118 -0.73 8.87 4.48
CA CYS A 118 -0.24 7.49 4.44
C CYS A 118 -0.57 6.80 5.77
N LEU A 119 -0.96 5.53 5.73
CA LEU A 119 -1.23 4.75 6.94
C LEU A 119 0.00 4.65 7.86
N SER A 120 1.20 4.62 7.29
CA SER A 120 2.48 4.61 8.04
C SER A 120 2.87 5.98 8.64
N PHE A 121 2.11 7.04 8.35
CA PHE A 121 2.32 8.40 8.86
C PHE A 121 0.99 8.96 9.39
N PRO A 122 0.49 8.46 10.52
CA PRO A 122 -0.80 8.89 11.05
C PRO A 122 -0.82 10.40 11.28
N GLN A 123 -1.95 11.03 10.87
CA GLN A 123 -2.23 12.47 11.01
C GLN A 123 -1.34 13.41 10.17
N LEU A 124 -0.44 12.91 9.33
CA LEU A 124 0.36 13.73 8.43
C LEU A 124 -0.34 13.85 7.07
N LEU A 125 -0.64 15.09 6.65
CA LEU A 125 -1.13 15.41 5.32
C LEU A 125 -0.15 16.37 4.65
N LEU A 126 0.27 16.05 3.44
CA LEU A 126 1.20 16.85 2.65
C LEU A 126 0.66 17.09 1.24
N LYS A 127 0.91 18.29 0.71
CA LYS A 127 0.57 18.61 -0.69
C LYS A 127 1.63 18.06 -1.63
N ILE A 128 1.23 17.05 -2.41
CA ILE A 128 2.13 16.35 -3.33
C ILE A 128 1.70 16.62 -4.78
N ASN A 129 2.67 16.95 -5.61
CA ASN A 129 2.46 17.12 -7.04
C ASN A 129 2.71 15.78 -7.76
N ARG A 130 1.67 15.28 -8.46
CA ARG A 130 1.77 14.01 -9.20
C ARG A 130 1.18 14.12 -10.60
N PRO A 131 1.74 13.39 -11.58
CA PRO A 131 1.12 13.21 -12.89
C PRO A 131 -0.37 12.87 -12.79
N ALA A 132 -1.20 13.59 -13.57
CA ALA A 132 -2.66 13.46 -13.56
C ALA A 132 -3.15 12.10 -14.08
N SER A 133 -2.36 11.46 -14.95
CA SER A 133 -2.65 10.13 -15.48
C SER A 133 -1.35 9.35 -15.71
N ILE A 134 -1.47 8.02 -15.63
CA ILE A 134 -0.37 7.08 -15.85
C ILE A 134 -0.84 5.89 -16.69
N ARG A 135 0.07 5.29 -17.44
CA ARG A 135 -0.09 3.96 -18.01
C ARG A 135 0.84 3.02 -17.30
N VAL A 136 0.33 1.86 -16.92
CA VAL A 136 1.05 0.90 -16.09
C VAL A 136 0.99 -0.49 -16.71
N ARG A 137 1.98 -1.31 -16.38
CA ARG A 137 2.01 -2.74 -16.61
C ARG A 137 2.28 -3.42 -15.27
N PHE A 138 1.52 -4.46 -14.94
CA PHE A 138 1.67 -5.21 -13.70
C PHE A 138 1.15 -6.64 -13.87
N GLN A 139 1.37 -7.49 -12.88
CA GLN A 139 0.77 -8.83 -12.82
C GLN A 139 -0.41 -8.83 -11.84
N ASP A 140 -1.47 -9.56 -12.20
CA ASP A 140 -2.57 -9.85 -11.30
C ASP A 140 -2.18 -10.96 -10.29
N PRO A 141 -3.04 -11.34 -9.31
CA PRO A 141 -2.74 -12.41 -8.35
C PRO A 141 -2.52 -13.78 -8.97
N PHE A 142 -2.88 -13.98 -10.23
CA PHE A 142 -2.67 -15.22 -10.98
C PHE A 142 -1.39 -15.19 -11.83
N GLY A 143 -0.60 -14.10 -11.74
CA GLY A 143 0.61 -13.91 -12.51
C GLY A 143 0.40 -13.42 -13.96
N ASN A 144 -0.85 -13.14 -14.36
CA ASN A 144 -1.13 -12.66 -15.71
C ASN A 144 -0.75 -11.18 -15.84
N TRP A 145 -0.14 -10.82 -16.98
CA TRP A 145 0.21 -9.44 -17.28
C TRP A 145 -1.01 -8.61 -17.66
N VAL A 146 -1.14 -7.48 -17.01
CA VAL A 146 -2.18 -6.47 -17.22
C VAL A 146 -1.53 -5.15 -17.63
N ILE A 147 -2.10 -4.50 -18.65
CA ILE A 147 -1.77 -3.11 -19.02
C ILE A 147 -3.02 -2.28 -18.80
N LYS A 148 -2.90 -1.20 -18.01
CA LYS A 148 -4.03 -0.35 -17.66
C LYS A 148 -3.61 1.12 -17.61
N GLN A 149 -4.58 2.00 -17.86
CA GLN A 149 -4.42 3.44 -17.70
C GLN A 149 -5.26 3.89 -16.51
N PHE A 150 -4.67 4.73 -15.67
CA PHE A 150 -5.33 5.36 -14.53
C PHE A 150 -5.25 6.88 -14.66
N ALA A 151 -6.25 7.58 -14.12
CA ALA A 151 -6.30 9.03 -14.06
C ALA A 151 -6.88 9.49 -12.71
N GLY A 152 -6.65 10.75 -12.35
CA GLY A 152 -7.20 11.35 -11.13
C GLY A 152 -6.72 10.63 -9.86
N MET A 153 -7.65 10.34 -8.94
CA MET A 153 -7.33 9.74 -7.65
C MET A 153 -6.74 8.32 -7.79
N SER A 154 -7.23 7.49 -8.71
CA SER A 154 -6.69 6.15 -8.93
C SER A 154 -5.23 6.20 -9.41
N ALA A 155 -4.88 7.17 -10.27
CA ALA A 155 -3.49 7.39 -10.67
C ALA A 155 -2.63 7.85 -9.50
N ARG A 156 -3.17 8.68 -8.59
CA ARG A 156 -2.47 9.19 -7.41
C ARG A 156 -2.17 8.06 -6.42
N VAL A 157 -3.16 7.26 -6.06
CA VAL A 157 -2.99 6.12 -5.16
C VAL A 157 -1.97 5.15 -5.73
N PHE A 158 -2.09 4.78 -7.01
CA PHE A 158 -1.11 3.89 -7.65
C PHE A 158 0.32 4.42 -7.55
N GLN A 159 0.54 5.71 -7.81
CA GLN A 159 1.87 6.34 -7.71
C GLN A 159 2.39 6.38 -6.27
N HIS A 160 1.50 6.58 -5.30
CA HIS A 160 1.87 6.57 -3.87
C HIS A 160 2.38 5.18 -3.46
N GLU A 161 1.61 4.12 -3.77
CA GLU A 161 2.00 2.75 -3.45
C GLU A 161 3.23 2.28 -4.26
N TYR A 162 3.35 2.73 -5.51
CA TYR A 162 4.53 2.46 -6.34
C TYR A 162 5.80 3.07 -5.75
N ASP A 163 5.72 4.27 -5.18
CA ASP A 163 6.85 4.89 -4.48
C ASP A 163 7.30 4.04 -3.30
N HIS A 164 6.37 3.53 -2.47
CA HIS A 164 6.70 2.63 -1.36
C HIS A 164 7.52 1.42 -1.81
N LEU A 165 7.17 0.80 -2.94
CA LEU A 165 7.91 -0.33 -3.49
C LEU A 165 9.34 0.02 -3.95
N ASN A 166 9.62 1.30 -4.16
CA ASN A 166 10.94 1.81 -4.54
C ASN A 166 11.69 2.42 -3.34
N GLY A 167 11.24 2.17 -2.11
CA GLY A 167 11.83 2.71 -0.90
C GLY A 167 11.64 4.22 -0.72
N VAL A 168 10.66 4.81 -1.42
CA VAL A 168 10.36 6.25 -1.39
C VAL A 168 9.03 6.47 -0.70
N ASP A 169 8.99 7.38 0.24
CA ASP A 169 7.74 7.84 0.83
C ASP A 169 7.33 9.24 0.33
N PHE A 170 6.09 9.64 0.62
CA PHE A 170 5.55 10.91 0.15
C PHE A 170 6.22 12.13 0.77
N THR A 171 6.91 11.99 1.91
CA THR A 171 7.66 13.09 2.53
C THR A 171 8.91 13.47 1.73
N ASP A 172 9.46 12.52 0.96
CA ASP A 172 10.59 12.75 0.06
C ASP A 172 10.20 13.60 -1.17
N LYS A 173 8.90 13.64 -1.49
CA LYS A 173 8.35 14.43 -2.60
C LYS A 173 8.16 15.92 -2.26
N VAL A 174 8.20 16.27 -0.99
CA VAL A 174 8.09 17.67 -0.57
C VAL A 174 9.46 18.32 -0.68
N SER A 175 9.56 19.42 -1.40
CA SER A 175 10.80 20.22 -1.43
C SER A 175 11.21 20.56 -0.01
N LYS A 176 12.37 20.08 0.42
CA LYS A 176 12.98 20.51 1.68
C LYS A 176 13.28 21.99 1.50
N ILE A 177 12.46 22.85 2.08
CA ILE A 177 12.79 24.27 2.20
C ILE A 177 14.09 24.31 2.99
N LYS A 178 15.18 24.68 2.32
CA LYS A 178 16.42 25.02 3.03
C LYS A 178 16.12 26.29 3.81
N LEU A 179 15.97 26.15 5.12
CA LEU A 179 16.00 27.27 6.05
C LEU A 179 17.42 27.83 6.10
#